data_dbc77dce2774b30d3bbe2bd16d9d6ebd
#
_entry.id   dbc77dce2774b30d3bbe2bd16d9d6ebd
#
_cell.length_a   1.000
_cell.length_b   1.000
_cell.length_c   1.000
_cell.angle_alpha   90.00
_cell.angle_beta   90.00
_cell.angle_gamma   90.00
#
_symmetry.space_group_name_H-M   'P 1'
#
loop_
_entity.id
_entity.type
_entity.pdbx_description
1 polymer ?
#
loop_
_entity_poly.entity_id
_entity_poly.type
_entity_poly.pdbx_seq_one_letter_code
_entity_poly.pdbx_strand_id
1 'polypeptide(L)'
;MSKRSSKKAIKAPKRTDPAPWLRKALAQRTKGELIDILVEIASEDRAVLRRLAAQFELQTPLKELLATTHQAIADATAFDERDINHNFSYDDEAYREVQRNLHRLIELGQLRPAMELSLELMAKGSYQVEMSDEGLMTDDIEPCFRLVLKALRKCDLPAAEVIAWCAEMLKSDRVKYLCDQELRTLRQQFETSRLP
;
A
#
# COMPACT_ATOMS: atom_id res chain seq x y z
N MET A 1 -13.93 -25.90 45.67
CA MET A 1 -14.67 -24.62 45.50
C MET A 1 -13.77 -23.65 44.74
N SER A 2 -13.99 -23.53 43.44
CA SER A 2 -13.12 -22.71 42.56
C SER A 2 -13.81 -21.37 42.29
N LYS A 3 -13.20 -20.27 42.72
CA LYS A 3 -13.70 -18.90 42.51
C LYS A 3 -13.39 -18.46 41.07
N ARG A 4 -14.41 -18.37 40.21
CA ARG A 4 -14.33 -17.72 38.90
C ARG A 4 -14.15 -16.21 39.08
N SER A 5 -12.97 -15.70 38.69
CA SER A 5 -12.68 -14.27 38.64
C SER A 5 -13.31 -13.68 37.39
N SER A 6 -14.32 -12.82 37.57
CA SER A 6 -14.95 -12.06 36.49
C SER A 6 -13.97 -11.00 35.97
N LYS A 7 -13.48 -11.18 34.75
CA LYS A 7 -12.75 -10.12 33.99
C LYS A 7 -13.72 -8.98 33.64
N LYS A 8 -13.59 -7.86 34.36
CA LYS A 8 -14.28 -6.60 34.03
C LYS A 8 -13.80 -6.11 32.66
N ALA A 9 -14.68 -6.07 31.67
CA ALA A 9 -14.39 -5.50 30.36
C ALA A 9 -14.07 -4.01 30.53
N ILE A 10 -12.86 -3.61 30.14
CA ILE A 10 -12.43 -2.21 30.09
C ILE A 10 -13.18 -1.54 28.95
N LYS A 11 -14.16 -0.67 29.28
CA LYS A 11 -14.85 0.18 28.30
C LYS A 11 -13.82 1.13 27.66
N ALA A 12 -13.66 1.05 26.32
CA ALA A 12 -12.88 2.00 25.56
C ALA A 12 -13.32 3.45 25.88
N PRO A 13 -12.38 4.39 26.03
CA PRO A 13 -12.72 5.78 26.33
C PRO A 13 -13.61 6.34 25.21
N LYS A 14 -14.75 6.96 25.59
CA LYS A 14 -15.61 7.68 24.65
C LYS A 14 -14.76 8.80 24.03
N ARG A 15 -14.53 8.72 22.72
CA ARG A 15 -13.91 9.83 21.96
C ARG A 15 -14.80 11.07 22.16
N THR A 16 -14.30 12.05 22.90
CA THR A 16 -14.92 13.37 22.98
C THR A 16 -14.83 14.02 21.61
N ASP A 17 -15.99 14.49 21.10
CA ASP A 17 -16.06 15.21 19.83
C ASP A 17 -15.28 16.53 19.97
N PRO A 18 -14.19 16.75 19.22
CA PRO A 18 -13.36 17.95 19.36
C PRO A 18 -14.08 19.21 18.81
N ALA A 19 -15.16 19.04 18.01
CA ALA A 19 -15.85 20.13 17.36
C ALA A 19 -17.39 19.97 17.41
N PRO A 20 -18.02 19.99 18.60
CA PRO A 20 -19.46 19.78 18.72
C PRO A 20 -20.30 20.85 17.97
N TRP A 21 -19.75 22.06 17.83
CA TRP A 21 -20.35 23.13 17.06
C TRP A 21 -20.38 22.81 15.56
N LEU A 22 -19.31 22.20 15.01
CA LEU A 22 -19.24 21.78 13.62
C LEU A 22 -20.26 20.67 13.34
N ARG A 23 -20.35 19.68 14.22
CA ARG A 23 -21.36 18.60 14.11
C ARG A 23 -22.78 19.17 14.05
N LYS A 24 -23.08 20.16 14.91
CA LYS A 24 -24.39 20.82 14.91
C LYS A 24 -24.66 21.57 13.60
N ALA A 25 -23.66 22.26 13.06
CA ALA A 25 -23.77 22.96 11.77
C ALA A 25 -23.97 21.99 10.61
N LEU A 26 -23.19 20.88 10.56
CA LEU A 26 -23.31 19.85 9.53
C LEU A 26 -24.66 19.12 9.58
N ALA A 27 -25.22 18.90 10.78
CA ALA A 27 -26.53 18.26 10.94
C ALA A 27 -27.70 19.05 10.35
N GLN A 28 -27.50 20.34 10.07
CA GLN A 28 -28.49 21.22 9.43
C GLN A 28 -28.38 21.24 7.90
N ARG A 29 -27.35 20.62 7.33
CA ARG A 29 -27.13 20.54 5.89
C ARG A 29 -27.85 19.38 5.26
N THR A 30 -28.20 19.52 4.00
CA THR A 30 -28.73 18.42 3.21
C THR A 30 -27.65 17.39 2.91
N LYS A 31 -28.06 16.14 2.61
CA LYS A 31 -27.15 15.09 2.19
C LYS A 31 -26.32 15.50 0.95
N GLY A 32 -26.95 16.22 -0.01
CA GLY A 32 -26.28 16.71 -1.21
C GLY A 32 -25.15 17.67 -0.87
N GLU A 33 -25.45 18.72 -0.08
CA GLU A 33 -24.43 19.69 0.37
C GLU A 33 -23.26 19.02 1.10
N LEU A 34 -23.53 17.98 1.92
CA LEU A 34 -22.48 17.27 2.63
C LEU A 34 -21.61 16.43 1.68
N ILE A 35 -22.21 15.81 0.64
CA ILE A 35 -21.46 15.09 -0.39
C ILE A 35 -20.56 16.05 -1.16
N ASP A 36 -21.11 17.18 -1.60
CA ASP A 36 -20.37 18.17 -2.38
C ASP A 36 -19.16 18.70 -1.60
N ILE A 37 -19.34 19.06 -0.34
CA ILE A 37 -18.26 19.50 0.56
C ILE A 37 -17.21 18.39 0.75
N LEU A 38 -17.62 17.14 0.96
CA LEU A 38 -16.68 16.04 1.14
C LEU A 38 -15.87 15.77 -0.12
N VAL A 39 -16.50 15.83 -1.30
CA VAL A 39 -15.83 15.68 -2.59
C VAL A 39 -14.85 16.82 -2.84
N GLU A 40 -15.24 18.06 -2.54
CA GLU A 40 -14.39 19.25 -2.64
C GLU A 40 -13.13 19.09 -1.77
N ILE A 41 -13.30 18.83 -0.47
CA ILE A 41 -12.16 18.62 0.45
C ILE A 41 -11.26 17.46 0.00
N ALA A 42 -11.86 16.36 -0.44
CA ALA A 42 -11.11 15.21 -0.91
C ALA A 42 -10.36 15.45 -2.24
N SER A 43 -10.85 16.38 -3.08
CA SER A 43 -10.15 16.77 -4.30
C SER A 43 -8.94 17.66 -4.05
N GLU A 44 -8.96 18.42 -2.95
CA GLU A 44 -7.89 19.33 -2.55
C GLU A 44 -6.84 18.64 -1.65
N ASP A 45 -7.28 17.69 -0.82
CA ASP A 45 -6.43 16.97 0.14
C ASP A 45 -6.46 15.44 -0.08
N ARG A 46 -5.36 14.93 -0.61
CA ARG A 46 -5.20 13.49 -0.88
C ARG A 46 -5.25 12.63 0.37
N ALA A 47 -4.81 13.12 1.52
CA ALA A 47 -4.90 12.36 2.77
C ALA A 47 -6.37 12.16 3.19
N VAL A 48 -7.20 13.17 2.96
CA VAL A 48 -8.66 13.06 3.16
C VAL A 48 -9.26 12.07 2.18
N LEU A 49 -8.90 12.14 0.88
CA LEU A 49 -9.37 11.18 -0.13
C LEU A 49 -9.02 9.73 0.25
N ARG A 50 -7.76 9.46 0.61
CA ARG A 50 -7.29 8.15 1.05
C ARG A 50 -8.08 7.64 2.25
N ARG A 51 -8.31 8.50 3.24
CA ARG A 51 -9.07 8.16 4.45
C ARG A 51 -10.52 7.82 4.14
N LEU A 52 -11.19 8.59 3.28
CA LEU A 52 -12.56 8.33 2.87
C LEU A 52 -12.68 7.04 2.05
N ALA A 53 -11.77 6.83 1.11
CA ALA A 53 -11.71 5.61 0.30
C ALA A 53 -11.56 4.35 1.18
N ALA A 54 -10.63 4.39 2.14
CA ALA A 54 -10.42 3.29 3.08
C ALA A 54 -11.63 3.08 4.02
N GLN A 55 -12.28 4.15 4.47
CA GLN A 55 -13.40 4.06 5.42
C GLN A 55 -14.69 3.54 4.77
N PHE A 56 -14.91 3.86 3.51
CA PHE A 56 -16.14 3.50 2.79
C PHE A 56 -15.97 2.30 1.86
N GLU A 57 -14.79 1.66 1.86
CA GLU A 57 -14.48 0.51 0.99
C GLU A 57 -14.94 0.74 -0.46
N LEU A 58 -14.64 1.94 -0.98
CA LEU A 58 -15.11 2.35 -2.30
C LEU A 58 -14.60 1.36 -3.36
N GLN A 59 -15.54 0.81 -4.14
CA GLN A 59 -15.19 -0.01 -5.30
C GLN A 59 -14.73 0.92 -6.42
N THR A 60 -13.44 1.12 -6.49
CA THR A 60 -12.82 1.94 -7.53
C THR A 60 -12.79 1.14 -8.85
N PRO A 61 -13.24 1.71 -9.98
CA PRO A 61 -13.06 1.08 -11.28
C PRO A 61 -11.60 0.74 -11.55
N LEU A 62 -11.34 -0.39 -12.24
CA LEU A 62 -9.96 -0.86 -12.47
C LEU A 62 -9.04 0.23 -13.04
N LYS A 63 -9.52 1.02 -14.00
CA LYS A 63 -8.74 2.12 -14.59
C LYS A 63 -8.33 3.17 -13.56
N GLU A 64 -9.23 3.53 -12.66
CA GLU A 64 -8.94 4.47 -11.60
C GLU A 64 -8.03 3.85 -10.53
N LEU A 65 -8.23 2.56 -10.20
CA LEU A 65 -7.38 1.85 -9.26
C LEU A 65 -5.92 1.83 -9.75
N LEU A 66 -5.69 1.59 -11.04
CA LEU A 66 -4.36 1.64 -11.64
C LEU A 66 -3.77 3.06 -11.56
N ALA A 67 -4.55 4.08 -11.97
CA ALA A 67 -4.08 5.46 -11.95
C ALA A 67 -3.77 5.95 -10.52
N THR A 68 -4.62 5.63 -9.54
CA THR A 68 -4.38 5.99 -8.13
C THR A 68 -3.19 5.23 -7.56
N THR A 69 -2.93 4.00 -8.00
CA THR A 69 -1.75 3.24 -7.54
C THR A 69 -0.46 3.82 -8.10
N HIS A 70 -0.40 4.17 -9.40
CA HIS A 70 0.74 4.88 -9.98
C HIS A 70 1.04 6.18 -9.22
N GLN A 71 0.00 6.94 -8.89
CA GLN A 71 0.17 8.16 -8.15
C GLN A 71 0.62 7.91 -6.71
N ALA A 72 0.04 6.90 -6.03
CA ALA A 72 0.47 6.52 -4.69
C ALA A 72 1.94 6.09 -4.66
N ILE A 73 2.41 5.36 -5.69
CA ILE A 73 3.84 5.03 -5.85
C ILE A 73 4.67 6.30 -6.01
N ALA A 74 4.22 7.25 -6.82
CA ALA A 74 4.94 8.51 -7.02
C ALA A 74 5.02 9.33 -5.73
N ASP A 75 3.94 9.40 -4.96
CA ASP A 75 3.89 10.10 -3.68
C ASP A 75 4.77 9.41 -2.63
N ALA A 76 4.65 8.07 -2.50
CA ALA A 76 5.41 7.27 -1.54
C ALA A 76 6.93 7.35 -1.79
N THR A 77 7.33 7.37 -3.07
CA THR A 77 8.73 7.36 -3.47
C THR A 77 9.29 8.74 -3.81
N ALA A 78 8.54 9.82 -3.49
CA ALA A 78 9.06 11.18 -3.59
C ALA A 78 10.27 11.32 -2.66
N PHE A 79 11.38 11.83 -3.21
CA PHE A 79 12.61 12.00 -2.44
C PHE A 79 12.86 13.49 -2.21
N ASP A 80 12.86 13.87 -0.95
CA ASP A 80 13.40 15.13 -0.46
C ASP A 80 14.49 14.80 0.57
N GLU A 81 15.75 15.18 0.26
CA GLU A 81 16.91 14.87 1.09
C GLU A 81 16.75 15.44 2.50
N ARG A 82 16.22 16.66 2.63
CA ARG A 82 16.03 17.32 3.92
C ARG A 82 14.98 16.61 4.76
N ASP A 83 13.86 16.23 4.15
CA ASP A 83 12.78 15.57 4.88
C ASP A 83 13.18 14.16 5.28
N ILE A 84 13.80 13.40 4.39
CA ILE A 84 14.18 12.01 4.64
C ILE A 84 15.39 11.92 5.58
N ASN A 85 16.51 12.60 5.28
CA ASN A 85 17.78 12.41 5.98
C ASN A 85 17.94 13.29 7.22
N HIS A 86 17.24 14.44 7.30
CA HIS A 86 17.32 15.32 8.48
C HIS A 86 16.09 15.25 9.37
N ASN A 87 14.90 15.10 8.78
CA ASN A 87 13.64 15.08 9.54
C ASN A 87 13.13 13.66 9.78
N PHE A 88 13.73 12.63 9.16
CA PHE A 88 13.27 11.23 9.19
C PHE A 88 11.80 11.09 8.79
N SER A 89 11.38 11.87 7.78
CA SER A 89 9.99 11.99 7.34
C SER A 89 9.84 11.58 5.88
N TYR A 90 8.88 10.72 5.60
CA TYR A 90 8.44 10.31 4.26
C TYR A 90 6.93 9.97 4.30
N ASP A 91 6.29 9.82 3.16
CA ASP A 91 4.84 9.53 3.09
C ASP A 91 4.57 8.03 3.29
N ASP A 92 4.59 7.56 4.56
CA ASP A 92 4.29 6.19 4.95
C ASP A 92 2.83 5.81 4.64
N GLU A 93 1.89 6.78 4.66
CA GLU A 93 0.50 6.52 4.29
C GLU A 93 0.33 6.26 2.79
N ALA A 94 1.17 6.87 1.93
CA ALA A 94 1.20 6.53 0.52
C ALA A 94 1.67 5.09 0.28
N TYR A 95 2.67 4.59 1.01
CA TYR A 95 3.05 3.17 0.98
C TYR A 95 1.91 2.24 1.40
N ARG A 96 1.17 2.61 2.44
CA ARG A 96 -0.03 1.85 2.86
C ARG A 96 -1.12 1.87 1.79
N GLU A 97 -1.27 2.99 1.06
CA GLU A 97 -2.19 3.05 -0.08
C GLU A 97 -1.74 2.11 -1.21
N VAL A 98 -0.46 2.11 -1.57
CA VAL A 98 0.11 1.16 -2.55
C VAL A 98 -0.19 -0.28 -2.14
N GLN A 99 0.05 -0.63 -0.88
CA GLN A 99 -0.20 -1.96 -0.35
C GLN A 99 -1.68 -2.35 -0.48
N ARG A 100 -2.61 -1.48 -0.08
CA ARG A 100 -4.07 -1.72 -0.21
C ARG A 100 -4.48 -1.92 -1.67
N ASN A 101 -3.96 -1.08 -2.57
CA ASN A 101 -4.30 -1.12 -3.99
C ASN A 101 -3.75 -2.38 -4.67
N LEU A 102 -2.51 -2.79 -4.38
CA LEU A 102 -1.94 -4.06 -4.84
C LEU A 102 -2.76 -5.26 -4.34
N HIS A 103 -3.14 -5.25 -3.06
CA HIS A 103 -4.03 -6.28 -2.52
C HIS A 103 -5.35 -6.35 -3.28
N ARG A 104 -5.96 -5.20 -3.55
CA ARG A 104 -7.22 -5.12 -4.30
C ARG A 104 -7.08 -5.59 -5.75
N LEU A 105 -5.98 -5.26 -6.43
CA LEU A 105 -5.71 -5.77 -7.78
C LEU A 105 -5.59 -7.30 -7.78
N ILE A 106 -4.91 -7.87 -6.79
CA ILE A 106 -4.76 -9.32 -6.63
C ILE A 106 -6.13 -9.99 -6.40
N GLU A 107 -6.98 -9.42 -5.53
CA GLU A 107 -8.35 -9.91 -5.30
C GLU A 107 -9.22 -9.87 -6.56
N LEU A 108 -9.02 -8.87 -7.43
CA LEU A 108 -9.69 -8.74 -8.72
C LEU A 108 -9.08 -9.62 -9.82
N GLY A 109 -8.10 -10.47 -9.51
CA GLY A 109 -7.39 -11.31 -10.47
C GLY A 109 -6.48 -10.55 -11.43
N GLN A 110 -6.20 -9.26 -11.14
CA GLN A 110 -5.37 -8.38 -11.98
C GLN A 110 -3.88 -8.52 -11.61
N LEU A 111 -3.36 -9.75 -11.75
CA LEU A 111 -2.01 -10.06 -11.27
C LEU A 111 -0.91 -9.43 -12.13
N ARG A 112 -1.08 -9.36 -13.47
CA ARG A 112 -0.11 -8.69 -14.36
C ARG A 112 0.04 -7.20 -14.06
N PRO A 113 -1.04 -6.41 -13.95
CA PRO A 113 -0.95 -5.04 -13.48
C PRO A 113 -0.28 -4.89 -12.10
N ALA A 114 -0.54 -5.81 -11.16
CA ALA A 114 0.14 -5.80 -9.87
C ALA A 114 1.65 -6.06 -9.99
N MET A 115 2.08 -6.94 -10.90
CA MET A 115 3.49 -7.18 -11.22
C MET A 115 4.16 -5.93 -11.82
N GLU A 116 3.50 -5.26 -12.77
CA GLU A 116 4.01 -4.05 -13.41
C GLU A 116 4.20 -2.91 -12.40
N LEU A 117 3.19 -2.65 -11.56
CA LEU A 117 3.25 -1.66 -10.50
C LEU A 117 4.33 -1.98 -9.46
N SER A 118 4.57 -3.26 -9.18
CA SER A 118 5.66 -3.67 -8.28
C SER A 118 7.03 -3.41 -8.88
N LEU A 119 7.21 -3.53 -10.20
CA LEU A 119 8.46 -3.15 -10.88
C LEU A 119 8.69 -1.64 -10.78
N GLU A 120 7.64 -0.84 -10.98
CA GLU A 120 7.73 0.61 -10.81
C GLU A 120 8.11 0.98 -9.37
N LEU A 121 7.45 0.37 -8.39
CA LEU A 121 7.75 0.57 -6.98
C LEU A 121 9.19 0.14 -6.64
N MET A 122 9.67 -0.99 -7.18
CA MET A 122 11.04 -1.45 -6.96
C MET A 122 12.06 -0.44 -7.50
N ALA A 123 11.88 0.04 -8.72
CA ALA A 123 12.81 0.98 -9.34
C ALA A 123 12.89 2.32 -8.57
N LYS A 124 11.73 2.87 -8.19
CA LYS A 124 11.66 4.17 -7.50
C LYS A 124 11.96 4.04 -6.00
N GLY A 125 11.39 3.03 -5.33
CA GLY A 125 11.56 2.81 -3.91
C GLY A 125 12.98 2.40 -3.54
N SER A 126 13.63 1.52 -4.31
CA SER A 126 15.04 1.18 -4.05
C SER A 126 15.98 2.36 -4.26
N TYR A 127 15.66 3.30 -5.16
CA TYR A 127 16.37 4.57 -5.28
C TYR A 127 16.20 5.43 -4.01
N GLN A 128 14.98 5.54 -3.50
CA GLN A 128 14.73 6.30 -2.27
C GLN A 128 15.48 5.67 -1.07
N VAL A 129 15.49 4.33 -0.96
CA VAL A 129 16.27 3.62 0.07
C VAL A 129 17.77 3.86 -0.08
N GLU A 130 18.30 3.78 -1.31
CA GLU A 130 19.73 4.02 -1.61
C GLU A 130 20.17 5.43 -1.21
N MET A 131 19.30 6.43 -1.41
CA MET A 131 19.58 7.83 -1.10
C MET A 131 19.29 8.21 0.36
N SER A 132 18.69 7.33 1.12
CA SER A 132 18.37 7.53 2.53
C SER A 132 19.49 7.02 3.43
N ASP A 133 19.89 7.81 4.43
CA ASP A 133 20.94 7.43 5.40
C ASP A 133 20.52 6.22 6.26
N GLU A 134 19.23 6.12 6.62
CA GLU A 134 18.71 5.10 7.53
C GLU A 134 17.89 4.01 6.83
N GLY A 135 17.48 4.22 5.56
CA GLY A 135 16.66 3.27 4.82
C GLY A 135 15.30 2.96 5.44
N LEU A 136 14.73 3.92 6.19
CA LEU A 136 13.51 3.76 7.01
C LEU A 136 12.32 3.18 6.26
N MET A 137 12.15 3.54 4.98
CA MET A 137 11.03 3.11 4.15
C MET A 137 11.10 1.64 3.74
N THR A 138 12.17 0.92 4.03
CA THR A 138 12.31 -0.53 3.72
C THR A 138 11.17 -1.34 4.31
N ASP A 139 10.78 -1.04 5.57
CA ASP A 139 9.73 -1.75 6.30
C ASP A 139 8.33 -1.53 5.70
N ASP A 140 8.13 -0.48 4.91
CA ASP A 140 6.87 -0.20 4.21
C ASP A 140 6.86 -0.72 2.75
N ILE A 141 8.04 -0.75 2.10
CA ILE A 141 8.20 -1.24 0.72
C ILE A 141 8.05 -2.77 0.64
N GLU A 142 8.77 -3.50 1.48
CA GLU A 142 8.79 -4.97 1.43
C GLU A 142 7.41 -5.63 1.60
N PRO A 143 6.51 -5.15 2.50
CA PRO A 143 5.16 -5.69 2.58
C PRO A 143 4.38 -5.60 1.27
N CYS A 144 4.60 -4.55 0.47
CA CYS A 144 3.99 -4.40 -0.86
C CYS A 144 4.45 -5.54 -1.80
N PHE A 145 5.73 -5.84 -1.83
CA PHE A 145 6.28 -6.92 -2.66
C PHE A 145 5.83 -8.30 -2.17
N ARG A 146 5.82 -8.53 -0.87
CA ARG A 146 5.40 -9.81 -0.28
C ARG A 146 3.97 -10.20 -0.63
N LEU A 147 3.07 -9.23 -0.82
CA LEU A 147 1.71 -9.49 -1.32
C LEU A 147 1.73 -10.12 -2.71
N VAL A 148 2.47 -9.51 -3.64
CA VAL A 148 2.57 -9.98 -5.02
C VAL A 148 3.29 -11.33 -5.09
N LEU A 149 4.42 -11.48 -4.37
CA LEU A 149 5.15 -12.75 -4.26
C LEU A 149 4.26 -13.89 -3.75
N LYS A 150 3.43 -13.62 -2.73
CA LYS A 150 2.48 -14.60 -2.18
C LYS A 150 1.41 -15.00 -3.20
N ALA A 151 0.92 -14.06 -4.00
CA ALA A 151 -0.06 -14.33 -5.03
C ALA A 151 0.56 -15.14 -6.18
N LEU A 152 1.78 -14.79 -6.60
CA LEU A 152 2.51 -15.49 -7.67
C LEU A 152 2.83 -16.95 -7.35
N ARG A 153 3.05 -17.30 -6.09
CA ARG A 153 3.25 -18.72 -5.68
C ARG A 153 2.07 -19.63 -5.99
N LYS A 154 0.90 -19.09 -6.21
CA LYS A 154 -0.36 -19.80 -6.41
C LYS A 154 -1.05 -19.44 -7.74
N CYS A 155 -0.35 -18.78 -8.64
CA CYS A 155 -0.93 -18.30 -9.89
C CYS A 155 -0.81 -19.33 -11.00
N ASP A 156 -1.69 -19.19 -12.01
CA ASP A 156 -1.66 -19.98 -13.25
C ASP A 156 -0.93 -19.26 -14.39
N LEU A 157 -0.13 -18.24 -14.08
CA LEU A 157 0.66 -17.53 -15.09
C LEU A 157 1.75 -18.42 -15.66
N PRO A 158 2.14 -18.20 -16.95
CA PRO A 158 3.25 -18.93 -17.55
C PRO A 158 4.54 -18.77 -16.72
N ALA A 159 5.21 -19.87 -16.42
CA ALA A 159 6.42 -19.86 -15.62
C ALA A 159 7.50 -18.89 -16.17
N ALA A 160 7.59 -18.78 -17.52
CA ALA A 160 8.51 -17.83 -18.16
C ALA A 160 8.27 -16.37 -17.77
N GLU A 161 6.99 -15.99 -17.63
CA GLU A 161 6.57 -14.64 -17.26
C GLU A 161 6.97 -14.33 -15.80
N VAL A 162 6.72 -15.26 -14.88
CA VAL A 162 7.10 -15.11 -13.48
C VAL A 162 8.62 -15.06 -13.29
N ILE A 163 9.36 -15.94 -14.00
CA ILE A 163 10.82 -15.95 -13.97
C ILE A 163 11.39 -14.62 -14.50
N ALA A 164 10.86 -14.12 -15.62
CA ALA A 164 11.29 -12.85 -16.21
C ALA A 164 11.01 -11.67 -15.26
N TRP A 165 9.84 -11.64 -14.63
CA TRP A 165 9.49 -10.62 -13.64
C TRP A 165 10.43 -10.68 -12.43
N CYS A 166 10.70 -11.85 -11.85
CA CYS A 166 11.67 -11.98 -10.75
C CYS A 166 13.05 -11.47 -11.13
N ALA A 167 13.51 -11.77 -12.36
CA ALA A 167 14.80 -11.31 -12.85
C ALA A 167 14.85 -9.78 -12.98
N GLU A 168 13.78 -9.15 -13.47
CA GLU A 168 13.70 -7.70 -13.61
C GLU A 168 13.58 -7.01 -12.26
N MET A 169 12.83 -7.58 -11.29
CA MET A 169 12.78 -7.10 -9.91
C MET A 169 14.17 -7.06 -9.28
N LEU A 170 14.92 -8.18 -9.37
CA LEU A 170 16.29 -8.29 -8.83
C LEU A 170 17.27 -7.32 -9.52
N LYS A 171 17.08 -7.05 -10.81
CA LYS A 171 17.89 -6.09 -11.57
C LYS A 171 17.57 -4.65 -11.18
N SER A 172 16.29 -4.34 -10.97
CA SER A 172 15.80 -2.99 -10.63
C SER A 172 16.07 -2.60 -9.18
N ASP A 173 16.29 -3.58 -8.29
CA ASP A 173 16.68 -3.33 -6.91
C ASP A 173 18.09 -2.75 -6.83
N ARG A 174 18.20 -1.46 -6.50
CA ARG A 174 19.46 -0.73 -6.40
C ARG A 174 20.27 -1.11 -5.17
N VAL A 175 19.58 -1.42 -4.07
CA VAL A 175 20.22 -1.75 -2.78
C VAL A 175 20.52 -3.24 -2.61
N LYS A 176 19.98 -4.10 -3.50
CA LYS A 176 20.27 -5.54 -3.58
C LYS A 176 19.84 -6.38 -2.38
N TYR A 177 18.85 -5.91 -1.60
CA TYR A 177 18.33 -6.68 -0.47
C TYR A 177 16.80 -6.67 -0.34
N LEU A 178 16.07 -5.83 -1.09
CA LEU A 178 14.61 -5.75 -1.01
C LEU A 178 13.96 -7.05 -1.49
N CYS A 179 13.49 -7.87 -0.57
CA CYS A 179 12.93 -9.20 -0.85
C CYS A 179 13.82 -10.10 -1.72
N ASP A 180 15.15 -9.91 -1.74
CA ASP A 180 16.09 -10.63 -2.64
C ASP A 180 15.96 -12.15 -2.50
N GLN A 181 15.93 -12.66 -1.28
CA GLN A 181 15.83 -14.11 -1.04
C GLN A 181 14.49 -14.69 -1.48
N GLU A 182 13.40 -13.97 -1.23
CA GLU A 182 12.05 -14.39 -1.64
C GLU A 182 11.91 -14.40 -3.16
N LEU A 183 12.47 -13.42 -3.86
CA LEU A 183 12.49 -13.34 -5.33
C LEU A 183 13.28 -14.48 -5.95
N ARG A 184 14.48 -14.78 -5.43
CA ARG A 184 15.30 -15.90 -5.89
C ARG A 184 14.61 -17.24 -5.64
N THR A 185 14.01 -17.40 -4.47
CA THR A 185 13.27 -18.62 -4.12
C THR A 185 12.09 -18.83 -5.05
N LEU A 186 11.29 -17.79 -5.31
CA LEU A 186 10.17 -17.88 -6.23
C LEU A 186 10.63 -18.24 -7.64
N ARG A 187 11.66 -17.55 -8.15
CA ARG A 187 12.26 -17.85 -9.45
C ARG A 187 12.67 -19.31 -9.57
N GLN A 188 13.40 -19.83 -8.58
CA GLN A 188 13.86 -21.21 -8.57
C GLN A 188 12.70 -22.23 -8.55
N GLN A 189 11.61 -21.95 -7.81
CA GLN A 189 10.41 -22.78 -7.81
C GLN A 189 9.83 -22.95 -9.20
N PHE A 190 9.73 -21.83 -9.98
CA PHE A 190 9.20 -21.86 -11.34
C PHE A 190 10.18 -22.45 -12.37
N GLU A 191 11.49 -22.34 -12.14
CA GLU A 191 12.52 -23.00 -12.98
C GLU A 191 12.48 -24.54 -12.80
N THR A 192 12.36 -25.02 -11.56
CA THR A 192 12.30 -26.46 -11.26
C THR A 192 10.98 -27.12 -11.67
N SER A 193 9.87 -26.39 -11.64
CA SER A 193 8.57 -26.89 -12.09
C SER A 193 8.50 -27.14 -13.62
N ARG A 194 9.52 -26.76 -14.37
CA ARG A 194 9.67 -26.99 -15.82
C ARG A 194 10.45 -28.23 -16.18
N LEU A 195 11.11 -28.86 -15.21
CA LEU A 195 11.83 -30.11 -15.48
C LEU A 195 10.79 -31.25 -15.54
N PRO A 196 10.71 -32.01 -16.66
CA PRO A 196 9.76 -33.10 -16.82
C PRO A 196 10.00 -34.23 -15.85
#